data_f23c87463d48e734d50d15c168687323
#
_entry.id   f23c87463d48e734d50d15c168687323
#
_cell.length_a   1.000
_cell.length_b   1.000
_cell.length_c   1.000
_cell.angle_alpha   90.00
_cell.angle_beta   90.00
_cell.angle_gamma   90.00
#
_symmetry.space_group_name_H-M   'P 1'
#
loop_
_entity.id
_entity.type
_entity.pdbx_description
1 polymer ?
#
loop_
_entity_poly.entity_id
_entity_poly.type
_entity_poly.pdbx_seq_one_letter_code
_entity_poly.pdbx_strand_id
1 'polypeptide(L)'
;MPDSLAAGQSIHSHESYVPAQNSYGGFVYGGGTMAFTAGYWALAVLRPDILAYYACDMTYSGNVTHFYGQGTADPLRPDVTLQSLEAKSIRLMALAARQGCACINLSTEPSSRLSFPRVGLRELGKHAPEFRIDAGAVEAALSEEASLGYLIEDGEYWHHTHRFDAGALSRIDDLWLSACGAPDLERRSA
;
A
#
# COMPACT_ATOMS: atom_id res chain seq x y z
N MET A 1 7.35 -3.19 -25.69
CA MET A 1 8.24 -2.12 -25.15
C MET A 1 8.13 -0.90 -26.06
N PRO A 2 8.06 0.31 -25.55
CA PRO A 2 8.18 1.48 -26.42
C PRO A 2 9.57 1.48 -27.06
N ASP A 3 9.63 1.78 -28.35
CA ASP A 3 10.86 1.67 -29.16
C ASP A 3 11.93 2.74 -28.84
N SER A 4 11.58 3.73 -28.02
CA SER A 4 12.51 4.74 -27.50
C SER A 4 12.08 5.27 -26.15
N LEU A 5 13.02 5.41 -25.23
CA LEU A 5 12.88 6.17 -24.00
C LEU A 5 13.51 7.55 -24.18
N ALA A 6 12.88 8.59 -23.62
CA ALA A 6 13.53 9.89 -23.53
C ALA A 6 14.77 9.78 -22.63
N ALA A 7 15.77 10.64 -22.88
CA ALA A 7 16.98 10.66 -22.06
C ALA A 7 16.61 10.87 -20.56
N GLY A 8 17.15 10.02 -19.70
CA GLY A 8 16.87 10.03 -18.26
C GLY A 8 15.63 9.26 -17.81
N GLN A 9 14.89 8.61 -18.72
CA GLN A 9 13.80 7.70 -18.36
C GLN A 9 14.30 6.26 -18.20
N SER A 10 13.72 5.54 -17.26
CA SER A 10 13.91 4.10 -17.08
C SER A 10 12.56 3.40 -16.99
N ILE A 11 12.47 2.18 -17.52
CA ILE A 11 11.31 1.32 -17.37
C ILE A 11 11.65 0.28 -16.31
N HIS A 12 10.77 0.16 -15.30
CA HIS A 12 10.81 -0.88 -14.31
C HIS A 12 9.75 -1.93 -14.64
N SER A 13 10.14 -3.20 -14.62
CA SER A 13 9.29 -4.34 -14.95
C SER A 13 9.14 -5.27 -13.74
N HIS A 14 8.50 -6.42 -13.94
CA HIS A 14 8.39 -7.47 -12.92
C HIS A 14 9.76 -7.89 -12.35
N GLU A 15 10.83 -7.86 -13.17
CA GLU A 15 12.21 -8.15 -12.72
C GLU A 15 12.69 -7.22 -11.60
N SER A 16 12.14 -6.01 -11.53
CA SER A 16 12.44 -5.04 -10.48
C SER A 16 11.39 -5.06 -9.36
N TYR A 17 10.11 -5.18 -9.71
CA TYR A 17 9.02 -5.12 -8.74
C TYR A 17 8.88 -6.37 -7.89
N VAL A 18 9.05 -7.57 -8.48
CA VAL A 18 8.87 -8.83 -7.76
C VAL A 18 9.87 -8.99 -6.61
N PRO A 19 11.19 -8.84 -6.82
CA PRO A 19 12.15 -8.92 -5.72
C PRO A 19 11.91 -7.85 -4.65
N ALA A 20 11.56 -6.62 -5.05
CA ALA A 20 11.25 -5.54 -4.12
C ALA A 20 10.04 -5.89 -3.25
N GLN A 21 8.93 -6.33 -3.86
CA GLN A 21 7.73 -6.75 -3.13
C GLN A 21 8.01 -7.94 -2.21
N ASN A 22 8.79 -8.91 -2.67
CA ASN A 22 9.13 -10.11 -1.91
C ASN A 22 10.00 -9.81 -0.68
N SER A 23 10.84 -8.78 -0.73
CA SER A 23 11.61 -8.34 0.44
C SER A 23 10.73 -7.81 1.60
N TYR A 24 9.44 -7.56 1.30
CA TYR A 24 8.42 -7.15 2.28
C TYR A 24 7.30 -8.20 2.44
N GLY A 25 7.54 -9.48 2.12
CA GLY A 25 6.59 -10.57 2.32
C GLY A 25 5.67 -10.88 1.12
N GLY A 26 5.88 -10.21 -0.02
CA GLY A 26 5.21 -10.54 -1.28
C GLY A 26 3.87 -9.86 -1.51
N PHE A 27 3.27 -10.16 -2.66
CA PHE A 27 2.03 -9.52 -3.13
C PHE A 27 0.81 -9.89 -2.31
N VAL A 28 0.75 -11.10 -1.75
CA VAL A 28 -0.42 -11.58 -1.01
C VAL A 28 -0.68 -10.69 0.21
N TYR A 29 0.37 -10.30 0.92
CA TYR A 29 0.26 -9.41 2.08
C TYR A 29 0.33 -7.93 1.72
N GLY A 30 1.17 -7.59 0.74
CA GLY A 30 1.40 -6.19 0.34
C GLY A 30 0.30 -5.58 -0.51
N GLY A 31 -0.56 -6.40 -1.10
CA GLY A 31 -1.61 -5.97 -2.02
C GLY A 31 -1.16 -5.92 -3.49
N GLY A 32 -1.98 -6.49 -4.38
CA GLY A 32 -1.71 -6.62 -5.82
C GLY A 32 -2.06 -5.37 -6.65
N THR A 33 -2.00 -4.15 -6.08
CA THR A 33 -2.19 -2.91 -6.83
C THR A 33 -0.86 -2.27 -7.18
N MET A 34 -0.79 -1.63 -8.35
CA MET A 34 0.42 -0.91 -8.75
C MET A 34 0.82 0.20 -7.79
N ALA A 35 -0.15 0.82 -7.10
CA ALA A 35 0.14 1.84 -6.12
C ALA A 35 0.96 1.30 -4.93
N PHE A 36 0.57 0.16 -4.36
CA PHE A 36 1.32 -0.47 -3.28
C PHE A 36 2.62 -1.07 -3.79
N THR A 37 2.60 -1.74 -4.96
CA THR A 37 3.80 -2.30 -5.59
C THR A 37 4.87 -1.24 -5.83
N ALA A 38 4.48 -0.07 -6.36
CA ALA A 38 5.40 1.06 -6.54
C ALA A 38 5.93 1.60 -5.20
N GLY A 39 5.10 1.61 -4.15
CA GLY A 39 5.51 2.00 -2.80
C GLY A 39 6.59 1.08 -2.24
N TYR A 40 6.37 -0.23 -2.27
CA TYR A 40 7.35 -1.22 -1.81
C TYR A 40 8.64 -1.18 -2.64
N TRP A 41 8.52 -1.01 -3.96
CA TRP A 41 9.68 -0.82 -4.83
C TRP A 41 10.48 0.43 -4.42
N ALA A 42 9.80 1.55 -4.19
CA ALA A 42 10.46 2.78 -3.77
C ALA A 42 11.18 2.60 -2.42
N LEU A 43 10.56 1.92 -1.47
CA LEU A 43 11.20 1.61 -0.17
C LEU A 43 12.45 0.73 -0.36
N ALA A 44 12.38 -0.30 -1.20
CA ALA A 44 13.49 -1.22 -1.43
C ALA A 44 14.67 -0.57 -2.16
N VAL A 45 14.37 0.21 -3.20
CA VAL A 45 15.36 0.68 -4.18
C VAL A 45 15.78 2.12 -3.93
N LEU A 46 14.83 3.03 -3.69
CA LEU A 46 15.11 4.46 -3.54
C LEU A 46 15.39 4.86 -2.09
N ARG A 47 14.84 4.13 -1.12
CA ARG A 47 14.94 4.41 0.33
C ARG A 47 14.64 5.88 0.66
N PRO A 48 13.46 6.38 0.28
CA PRO A 48 13.13 7.79 0.45
C PRO A 48 12.81 8.10 1.92
N ASP A 49 12.98 9.37 2.30
CA ASP A 49 12.51 9.87 3.61
C ASP A 49 10.97 10.05 3.62
N ILE A 50 10.37 10.28 2.45
CA ILE A 50 8.93 10.51 2.30
C ILE A 50 8.42 9.78 1.06
N LEU A 51 7.34 9.01 1.24
CA LEU A 51 6.47 8.48 0.18
C LEU A 51 5.18 9.29 0.14
N ALA A 52 5.02 10.13 -0.86
CA ALA A 52 3.84 10.96 -1.04
C ALA A 52 2.92 10.37 -2.12
N TYR A 53 1.66 10.09 -1.75
CA TYR A 53 0.64 9.61 -2.67
C TYR A 53 -0.26 10.76 -3.10
N TYR A 54 -0.38 10.95 -4.40
CA TYR A 54 -1.23 11.97 -5.02
C TYR A 54 -2.13 11.33 -6.07
N ALA A 55 -3.40 11.73 -6.10
CA ALA A 55 -4.42 11.19 -7.02
C ALA A 55 -4.54 9.64 -6.96
N CYS A 56 -4.39 9.09 -5.75
CA CYS A 56 -4.42 7.66 -5.50
C CYS A 56 -5.37 7.34 -4.34
N ASP A 57 -6.66 7.64 -4.54
CA ASP A 57 -7.64 7.55 -3.45
C ASP A 57 -8.17 6.14 -3.21
N MET A 58 -7.94 5.21 -4.12
CA MET A 58 -8.44 3.84 -4.08
C MET A 58 -9.97 3.76 -3.98
N THR A 59 -10.67 4.79 -4.50
CA THR A 59 -12.12 4.86 -4.59
C THR A 59 -12.54 4.74 -6.05
N TYR A 60 -13.47 3.83 -6.32
CA TYR A 60 -13.88 3.45 -7.67
C TYR A 60 -15.41 3.53 -7.82
N SER A 61 -15.99 4.63 -7.34
CA SER A 61 -17.43 4.87 -7.42
C SER A 61 -17.80 5.58 -8.72
N GLY A 62 -18.94 5.20 -9.34
CA GLY A 62 -19.46 5.83 -10.54
C GLY A 62 -18.92 5.24 -11.84
N ASN A 63 -19.19 5.94 -12.95
CA ASN A 63 -18.83 5.47 -14.31
C ASN A 63 -17.42 5.85 -14.75
N VAL A 64 -16.74 6.74 -14.01
CA VAL A 64 -15.36 7.17 -14.26
C VAL A 64 -14.51 6.66 -13.11
N THR A 65 -13.85 5.54 -13.32
CA THR A 65 -13.07 4.85 -12.29
C THR A 65 -11.61 5.30 -12.23
N HIS A 66 -11.14 6.03 -13.25
CA HIS A 66 -9.78 6.51 -13.36
C HIS A 66 -9.76 7.95 -13.90
N PHE A 67 -8.70 8.69 -13.64
CA PHE A 67 -8.56 10.08 -14.14
C PHE A 67 -8.57 10.18 -15.67
N TYR A 68 -8.22 9.10 -16.38
CA TYR A 68 -8.29 8.98 -17.84
C TYR A 68 -9.62 8.42 -18.35
N GLY A 69 -10.64 8.26 -17.49
CA GLY A 69 -11.96 7.76 -17.84
C GLY A 69 -12.16 6.29 -17.48
N GLN A 70 -12.67 5.49 -18.43
CA GLN A 70 -12.80 4.04 -18.26
C GLN A 70 -11.49 3.35 -18.65
N GLY A 71 -10.89 2.62 -17.70
CA GLY A 71 -9.71 1.82 -17.95
C GLY A 71 -10.03 0.36 -18.25
N THR A 72 -9.05 -0.37 -18.76
CA THR A 72 -9.13 -1.83 -18.93
C THR A 72 -8.82 -2.59 -17.63
N ALA A 73 -8.20 -1.93 -16.66
CA ALA A 73 -7.98 -2.50 -15.34
C ALA A 73 -9.28 -2.59 -14.56
N ASP A 74 -9.55 -3.73 -13.95
CA ASP A 74 -10.66 -3.90 -13.03
C ASP A 74 -10.17 -3.76 -11.58
N PRO A 75 -10.32 -2.56 -10.97
CA PRO A 75 -9.88 -2.31 -9.61
C PRO A 75 -10.75 -2.98 -8.55
N LEU A 76 -11.94 -3.46 -8.95
CA LEU A 76 -12.91 -4.12 -8.08
C LEU A 76 -12.95 -5.64 -8.32
N ARG A 77 -11.99 -6.18 -9.08
CA ARG A 77 -11.93 -7.63 -9.31
C ARG A 77 -11.86 -8.38 -7.98
N PRO A 78 -12.50 -9.55 -7.88
CA PRO A 78 -12.34 -10.40 -6.71
C PRO A 78 -10.88 -10.86 -6.64
N ASP A 79 -10.15 -10.31 -5.69
CA ASP A 79 -8.73 -10.58 -5.47
C ASP A 79 -8.48 -10.67 -3.96
N VAL A 80 -7.98 -11.80 -3.53
CA VAL A 80 -7.72 -12.07 -2.11
C VAL A 80 -6.70 -11.11 -1.50
N THR A 81 -5.86 -10.49 -2.33
CA THR A 81 -4.87 -9.49 -1.90
C THR A 81 -5.46 -8.10 -1.68
N LEU A 82 -6.74 -7.90 -2.04
CA LEU A 82 -7.41 -6.59 -2.03
C LEU A 82 -8.61 -6.53 -1.08
N GLN A 83 -8.72 -7.45 -0.11
CA GLN A 83 -9.84 -7.52 0.82
C GLN A 83 -9.99 -6.23 1.65
N SER A 84 -8.87 -5.68 2.14
CA SER A 84 -8.83 -4.38 2.82
C SER A 84 -7.69 -3.52 2.29
N LEU A 85 -8.02 -2.53 1.47
CA LEU A 85 -7.03 -1.55 0.98
C LEU A 85 -6.49 -0.68 2.13
N GLU A 86 -7.32 -0.43 3.13
CA GLU A 86 -6.96 0.29 4.35
C GLU A 86 -5.87 -0.47 5.12
N ALA A 87 -6.05 -1.76 5.36
CA ALA A 87 -5.05 -2.62 6.01
C ALA A 87 -3.74 -2.66 5.22
N LYS A 88 -3.81 -2.81 3.88
CA LYS A 88 -2.62 -2.79 3.01
C LYS A 88 -1.87 -1.45 3.09
N SER A 89 -2.60 -0.33 3.17
CA SER A 89 -1.97 0.97 3.34
C SER A 89 -1.31 1.12 4.71
N ILE A 90 -1.95 0.66 5.80
CA ILE A 90 -1.36 0.67 7.14
C ILE A 90 -0.11 -0.20 7.19
N ARG A 91 -0.15 -1.39 6.58
CA ARG A 91 1.01 -2.26 6.47
C ARG A 91 2.20 -1.56 5.79
N LEU A 92 1.96 -0.95 4.62
CA LEU A 92 3.00 -0.21 3.91
C LEU A 92 3.56 0.93 4.77
N MET A 93 2.69 1.71 5.43
CA MET A 93 3.09 2.80 6.32
C MET A 93 3.92 2.31 7.50
N ALA A 94 3.54 1.19 8.13
CA ALA A 94 4.27 0.61 9.25
C ALA A 94 5.67 0.14 8.84
N LEU A 95 5.79 -0.53 7.69
CA LEU A 95 7.08 -1.01 7.18
C LEU A 95 7.96 0.15 6.68
N ALA A 96 7.36 1.19 6.09
CA ALA A 96 8.06 2.42 5.74
C ALA A 96 8.65 3.11 6.99
N ALA A 97 7.84 3.24 8.05
CA ALA A 97 8.25 3.87 9.30
C ALA A 97 9.45 3.15 9.95
N ARG A 98 9.55 1.83 9.85
CA ARG A 98 10.70 1.04 10.30
C ARG A 98 12.01 1.39 9.58
N GLN A 99 11.89 1.98 8.39
CA GLN A 99 13.04 2.44 7.60
C GLN A 99 13.26 3.95 7.71
N GLY A 100 12.53 4.64 8.59
CA GLY A 100 12.58 6.09 8.73
C GLY A 100 11.85 6.85 7.63
N CYS A 101 11.01 6.17 6.82
CA CYS A 101 10.26 6.78 5.73
C CYS A 101 8.83 7.11 6.18
N ALA A 102 8.37 8.33 5.96
CA ALA A 102 6.99 8.77 6.20
C ALA A 102 6.12 8.53 4.97
N CYS A 103 5.01 7.79 5.12
CA CYS A 103 3.96 7.72 4.10
C CYS A 103 2.96 8.85 4.33
N ILE A 104 2.63 9.61 3.29
CA ILE A 104 1.67 10.70 3.34
C ILE A 104 0.66 10.65 2.19
N ASN A 105 -0.55 11.13 2.46
CA ASN A 105 -1.61 11.26 1.48
C ASN A 105 -1.82 12.76 1.15
N LEU A 106 -1.55 13.14 -0.09
CA LEU A 106 -1.74 14.50 -0.59
C LEU A 106 -3.16 14.76 -1.11
N SER A 107 -4.04 13.76 -1.05
CA SER A 107 -5.42 13.89 -1.48
C SER A 107 -6.23 14.76 -0.53
N THR A 108 -7.09 15.58 -1.12
CA THR A 108 -8.15 16.32 -0.40
C THR A 108 -9.49 15.57 -0.40
N GLU A 109 -9.56 14.43 -1.07
CA GLU A 109 -10.78 13.61 -1.21
C GLU A 109 -11.13 12.92 0.13
N PRO A 110 -12.27 13.25 0.77
CA PRO A 110 -12.62 12.67 2.08
C PRO A 110 -12.76 11.15 2.05
N SER A 111 -13.19 10.59 0.92
CA SER A 111 -13.42 9.15 0.72
C SER A 111 -12.14 8.36 0.42
N SER A 112 -10.97 8.98 0.38
CA SER A 112 -9.71 8.28 0.14
C SER A 112 -9.50 7.15 1.17
N ARG A 113 -9.21 5.96 0.66
CA ARG A 113 -9.04 4.72 1.41
C ARG A 113 -7.59 4.49 1.88
N LEU A 114 -6.68 5.43 1.55
CA LEU A 114 -5.32 5.40 2.09
C LEU A 114 -5.33 5.91 3.54
N SER A 115 -4.91 5.07 4.47
CA SER A 115 -4.82 5.39 5.90
C SER A 115 -3.62 6.28 6.27
N PHE A 116 -2.87 6.75 5.26
CA PHE A 116 -1.74 7.63 5.49
C PHE A 116 -2.19 9.01 6.02
N PRO A 117 -1.39 9.65 6.89
CA PRO A 117 -1.65 11.02 7.32
C PRO A 117 -1.81 11.96 6.14
N ARG A 118 -2.82 12.83 6.20
CA ARG A 118 -3.09 13.83 5.15
C ARG A 118 -2.22 15.06 5.37
N VAL A 119 -1.57 15.49 4.31
CA VAL A 119 -0.69 16.66 4.31
C VAL A 119 -1.02 17.51 3.09
N GLY A 120 -1.17 18.82 3.30
CA GLY A 120 -1.31 19.76 2.19
C GLY A 120 -0.01 19.88 1.39
N LEU A 121 -0.10 20.01 0.07
CA LEU A 121 1.08 20.14 -0.80
C LEU A 121 2.02 21.26 -0.36
N ARG A 122 1.47 22.37 0.20
CA ARG A 122 2.25 23.51 0.70
C ARG A 122 3.00 23.21 2.00
N GLU A 123 2.62 22.15 2.68
CA GLU A 123 3.19 21.71 3.97
C GLU A 123 4.19 20.58 3.79
N LEU A 124 4.27 20.05 2.56
CA LEU A 124 5.20 18.97 2.22
C LEU A 124 6.64 19.38 2.56
N GLY A 125 7.32 18.56 3.33
CA GLY A 125 8.72 18.79 3.75
C GLY A 125 8.91 19.78 4.92
N LYS A 126 7.83 20.40 5.45
CA LYS A 126 7.96 21.29 6.60
C LYS A 126 7.96 20.55 7.94
N HIS A 127 7.08 19.55 8.04
CA HIS A 127 6.95 18.72 9.23
C HIS A 127 6.58 17.30 8.77
N ALA A 128 7.24 16.30 9.36
CA ALA A 128 6.77 14.93 9.23
C ALA A 128 5.46 14.81 10.04
N PRO A 129 4.36 14.30 9.44
CA PRO A 129 3.14 14.11 10.19
C PRO A 129 3.38 13.07 11.29
N GLU A 130 3.02 13.42 12.52
CA GLU A 130 3.01 12.45 13.61
C GLU A 130 1.86 11.46 13.39
N PHE A 131 2.19 10.18 13.36
CA PHE A 131 1.21 9.11 13.43
C PHE A 131 1.70 8.06 14.43
N ARG A 132 0.75 7.45 15.11
CA ARG A 132 1.06 6.40 16.08
C ARG A 132 0.75 5.05 15.48
N ILE A 133 1.76 4.20 15.46
CA ILE A 133 1.63 2.79 15.10
C ILE A 133 1.90 1.98 16.37
N ASP A 134 0.98 1.07 16.68
CA ASP A 134 1.19 0.10 17.76
C ASP A 134 2.19 -0.95 17.31
N ALA A 135 3.39 -0.90 17.88
CA ALA A 135 4.45 -1.83 17.55
C ALA A 135 4.09 -3.29 17.89
N GLY A 136 3.31 -3.52 18.95
CA GLY A 136 2.87 -4.86 19.33
C GLY A 136 1.92 -5.46 18.31
N ALA A 137 0.96 -4.67 17.80
CA ALA A 137 0.04 -5.10 16.75
C ALA A 137 0.78 -5.36 15.42
N VAL A 138 1.78 -4.53 15.08
CA VAL A 138 2.65 -4.76 13.91
C VAL A 138 3.39 -6.08 14.02
N GLU A 139 4.02 -6.37 15.17
CA GLU A 139 4.73 -7.64 15.35
C GLU A 139 3.78 -8.84 15.30
N ALA A 140 2.57 -8.73 15.88
CA ALA A 140 1.57 -9.78 15.81
C ALA A 140 1.14 -10.05 14.36
N ALA A 141 0.89 -9.00 13.56
CA ALA A 141 0.54 -9.14 12.16
C ALA A 141 1.66 -9.80 11.34
N LEU A 142 2.91 -9.36 11.52
CA LEU A 142 4.07 -9.94 10.82
C LEU A 142 4.32 -11.39 11.22
N SER A 143 4.12 -11.74 12.50
CA SER A 143 4.24 -13.12 12.97
C SER A 143 3.19 -14.02 12.33
N GLU A 144 1.95 -13.55 12.20
CA GLU A 144 0.88 -14.30 11.54
C GLU A 144 1.17 -14.46 10.04
N GLU A 145 1.62 -13.41 9.34
CA GLU A 145 2.08 -13.48 7.95
C GLU A 145 3.17 -14.55 7.78
N ALA A 146 4.16 -14.54 8.66
CA ALA A 146 5.26 -15.51 8.63
C ALA A 146 4.77 -16.94 8.87
N SER A 147 3.79 -17.15 9.76
CA SER A 147 3.22 -18.46 10.07
C SER A 147 2.46 -19.06 8.90
N LEU A 148 1.77 -18.23 8.10
CA LEU A 148 1.02 -18.66 6.91
C LEU A 148 1.95 -18.93 5.71
N GLY A 149 3.05 -18.19 5.58
CA GLY A 149 4.05 -18.42 4.55
C GLY A 149 3.55 -18.27 3.12
N TYR A 150 2.66 -17.30 2.86
CA TYR A 150 2.05 -17.09 1.53
C TYR A 150 2.94 -16.31 0.56
N LEU A 151 4.25 -16.43 0.70
CA LEU A 151 5.19 -15.84 -0.26
C LEU A 151 5.17 -16.64 -1.57
N ILE A 152 5.05 -15.93 -2.69
CA ILE A 152 5.14 -16.47 -4.05
C ILE A 152 6.35 -15.80 -4.73
N GLU A 153 7.41 -16.58 -4.93
CA GLU A 153 8.73 -16.06 -5.33
C GLU A 153 8.72 -15.36 -6.70
N ASP A 154 7.97 -15.93 -7.67
CA ASP A 154 7.82 -15.36 -9.01
C ASP A 154 6.81 -14.19 -9.08
N GLY A 155 6.08 -13.93 -7.98
CA GLY A 155 5.05 -12.91 -7.90
C GLY A 155 3.73 -13.28 -8.56
N GLU A 156 3.62 -14.42 -9.22
CA GLU A 156 2.42 -14.85 -9.95
C GLU A 156 1.35 -15.49 -9.04
N TYR A 157 1.02 -14.82 -7.94
CA TYR A 157 0.11 -15.30 -6.89
C TYR A 157 -1.27 -15.73 -7.42
N TRP A 158 -1.73 -15.18 -8.54
CA TRP A 158 -3.02 -15.53 -9.14
C TRP A 158 -3.09 -16.97 -9.65
N HIS A 159 -1.97 -17.63 -9.89
CA HIS A 159 -1.90 -19.06 -10.20
C HIS A 159 -1.98 -19.95 -8.95
N HIS A 160 -1.88 -19.35 -7.77
CA HIS A 160 -1.81 -20.03 -6.49
C HIS A 160 -2.96 -19.69 -5.54
N THR A 161 -4.05 -19.09 -6.05
CA THR A 161 -5.17 -18.61 -5.22
C THR A 161 -5.79 -19.70 -4.34
N HIS A 162 -5.74 -20.95 -4.77
CA HIS A 162 -6.22 -22.10 -4.00
C HIS A 162 -5.42 -22.39 -2.71
N ARG A 163 -4.23 -21.81 -2.56
CA ARG A 163 -3.38 -21.93 -1.36
C ARG A 163 -3.74 -20.93 -0.27
N PHE A 164 -4.50 -19.90 -0.59
CA PHE A 164 -4.73 -18.78 0.31
C PHE A 164 -6.07 -18.90 1.00
N ASP A 165 -6.06 -18.92 2.33
CA ASP A 165 -7.26 -18.88 3.16
C ASP A 165 -7.71 -17.42 3.31
N ALA A 166 -8.86 -17.08 2.74
CA ALA A 166 -9.40 -15.72 2.78
C ALA A 166 -9.74 -15.27 4.21
N GLY A 167 -10.16 -16.20 5.07
CA GLY A 167 -10.42 -15.92 6.48
C GLY A 167 -9.14 -15.62 7.26
N ALA A 168 -8.05 -16.35 6.96
CA ALA A 168 -6.75 -16.06 7.57
C ALA A 168 -6.24 -14.68 7.13
N LEU A 169 -6.36 -14.34 5.86
CA LEU A 169 -5.99 -13.03 5.35
C LEU A 169 -6.85 -11.90 5.93
N SER A 170 -8.15 -12.14 6.13
CA SER A 170 -9.01 -11.17 6.82
C SER A 170 -8.55 -10.91 8.26
N ARG A 171 -8.17 -11.96 9.01
CA ARG A 171 -7.62 -11.78 10.36
C ARG A 171 -6.32 -10.99 10.38
N ILE A 172 -5.45 -11.19 9.40
CA ILE A 172 -4.24 -10.37 9.24
C ILE A 172 -4.61 -8.92 8.95
N ASP A 173 -5.57 -8.68 8.07
CA ASP A 173 -6.04 -7.33 7.79
C ASP A 173 -6.60 -6.65 9.05
N ASP A 174 -7.33 -7.38 9.91
CA ASP A 174 -7.82 -6.87 11.21
C ASP A 174 -6.65 -6.50 12.15
N LEU A 175 -5.58 -7.30 12.18
CA LEU A 175 -4.38 -6.97 12.95
C LEU A 175 -3.72 -5.68 12.43
N TRP A 176 -3.58 -5.52 11.13
CA TRP A 176 -3.06 -4.30 10.54
C TRP A 176 -3.94 -3.08 10.84
N LEU A 177 -5.27 -3.22 10.76
CA LEU A 177 -6.20 -2.16 11.11
C LEU A 177 -6.06 -1.75 12.58
N SER A 178 -5.85 -2.71 13.48
CA SER A 178 -5.65 -2.44 14.91
C SER A 178 -4.32 -1.73 15.21
N ALA A 179 -3.31 -1.89 14.34
CA ALA A 179 -2.01 -1.26 14.50
C ALA A 179 -2.04 0.26 14.29
N CYS A 180 -3.02 0.77 13.59
CA CYS A 180 -3.25 2.20 13.46
C CYS A 180 -4.32 2.60 14.48
N GLY A 181 -3.94 3.30 15.55
CA GLY A 181 -4.93 3.86 16.50
C GLY A 181 -6.01 4.64 15.73
N ALA A 182 -7.27 4.53 16.17
CA ALA A 182 -8.37 5.25 15.55
C ALA A 182 -7.94 6.72 15.32
N PRO A 183 -8.10 7.26 14.11
CA PRO A 183 -7.79 8.67 13.91
C PRO A 183 -8.60 9.47 14.92
N ASP A 184 -7.95 10.40 15.63
CA ASP A 184 -8.56 11.28 16.61
C ASP A 184 -9.68 12.09 15.92
N LEU A 185 -10.87 11.49 15.83
CA LEU A 185 -12.08 12.14 15.27
C LEU A 185 -12.58 13.27 16.18
N GLU A 186 -12.04 13.36 17.41
CA GLU A 186 -12.50 14.35 18.40
C GLU A 186 -11.82 15.73 18.30
N ARG A 187 -10.76 15.90 17.51
CA ARG A 187 -10.06 17.21 17.44
C ARG A 187 -10.52 18.14 16.31
N ARG A 188 -11.66 17.88 15.65
CA ARG A 188 -12.20 18.74 14.60
C ARG A 188 -13.44 19.55 15.01
N SER A 189 -13.67 19.73 16.31
CA SER A 189 -14.76 20.56 16.84
C SER A 189 -14.21 21.62 17.77
N ALA A 190 -13.32 22.47 17.29
CA ALA A 190 -12.94 23.71 17.96
C ALA A 190 -12.59 24.78 16.92
#